data_01389e917510519f80c818c889205244
#
_entry.id   01389e917510519f80c818c889205244
#
_cell.length_a   1.000
_cell.length_b   1.000
_cell.length_c   1.000
_cell.angle_alpha   90.00
_cell.angle_beta   90.00
_cell.angle_gamma   90.00
#
_symmetry.space_group_name_H-M   'P 1'
#
loop_
_entity.id
_entity.type
_entity.pdbx_description
1 polymer ?
#
loop_
_entity_poly.entity_id
_entity_poly.type
_entity_poly.pdbx_seq_one_letter_code
_entity_poly.pdbx_strand_id
1 'polypeptide(L)'
;MLTKTYFRRKLAQACGLGLVLCAAAACAPQQNVLTKEEIADGWQLLFDGKTLDQWKDYNGEELTMPWHVVDGCIQAKGDGSDLAGYIVTKKQYENFILDWDWKLSHGGNSGMIYHVVEDPYFKVPYVTGPEYQLIDNEGWEEVNAPNKLEEWQKLGVDY
;
A
#
# COMPACT_ATOMS: atom_id res chain seq x y z
N MET A 1 2.30 23.68 -0.85
CA MET A 1 0.94 23.16 -1.12
C MET A 1 0.96 21.69 -0.76
N LEU A 2 0.08 21.22 0.12
CA LEU A 2 0.08 19.83 0.58
C LEU A 2 -0.66 18.98 -0.46
N THR A 3 0.00 17.97 -1.01
CA THR A 3 -0.65 16.99 -1.91
C THR A 3 -1.24 15.87 -1.06
N LYS A 4 -2.54 15.66 -1.17
CA LYS A 4 -3.24 14.58 -0.47
C LYS A 4 -3.46 13.40 -1.43
N THR A 5 -3.06 12.22 -1.04
CA THR A 5 -3.12 11.01 -1.87
C THR A 5 -3.87 9.91 -1.12
N TYR A 6 -4.78 9.21 -1.77
CA TYR A 6 -5.77 8.36 -1.10
C TYR A 6 -5.83 6.92 -1.62
N PHE A 7 -5.92 6.00 -0.64
CA PHE A 7 -6.18 4.57 -0.82
C PHE A 7 -7.15 4.13 0.29
N ARG A 8 -8.37 3.71 0.02
CA ARG A 8 -9.46 3.69 1.02
C ARG A 8 -9.75 2.35 1.71
N ARG A 9 -10.11 2.44 3.01
CA ARG A 9 -10.40 1.37 3.96
C ARG A 9 -11.82 0.81 3.87
N LYS A 10 -12.00 -0.54 3.99
CA LYS A 10 -13.27 -1.19 4.37
C LYS A 10 -13.30 -1.42 5.87
N LEU A 11 -14.25 -0.82 6.57
CA LEU A 11 -14.65 -1.26 7.91
C LEU A 11 -15.71 -2.37 7.77
N ALA A 12 -15.38 -3.58 8.20
CA ALA A 12 -16.36 -4.63 8.41
C ALA A 12 -17.05 -4.38 9.74
N GLN A 13 -18.32 -3.95 9.72
CA GLN A 13 -19.17 -3.94 10.90
C GLN A 13 -19.95 -5.25 10.99
N ALA A 14 -19.82 -5.92 12.14
CA ALA A 14 -20.63 -7.07 12.50
C ALA A 14 -22.08 -6.62 12.79
N CYS A 15 -23.06 -7.29 12.18
CA CYS A 15 -24.48 -7.09 12.39
C CYS A 15 -24.94 -7.62 13.75
N GLY A 16 -25.50 -6.74 14.58
CA GLY A 16 -26.44 -7.10 15.62
C GLY A 16 -27.88 -6.90 15.12
N LEU A 17 -28.76 -7.88 15.33
CA LEU A 17 -30.16 -7.87 14.92
C LEU A 17 -30.96 -6.72 15.56
N GLY A 18 -31.65 -5.98 14.73
CA GLY A 18 -32.70 -5.07 15.13
C GLY A 18 -33.46 -4.58 13.90
N LEU A 19 -34.71 -5.07 13.70
CA LEU A 19 -35.61 -4.66 12.63
C LEU A 19 -36.02 -3.19 12.77
N VAL A 20 -35.57 -2.32 11.87
CA VAL A 20 -36.34 -1.16 11.41
C VAL A 20 -36.06 -0.97 9.93
N LEU A 21 -37.09 -1.16 9.09
CA LEU A 21 -37.02 -0.82 7.66
C LEU A 21 -36.95 0.71 7.52
N CYS A 22 -35.78 1.23 7.22
CA CYS A 22 -35.61 2.44 6.47
C CYS A 22 -34.51 2.16 5.45
N ALA A 23 -34.89 2.02 4.16
CA ALA A 23 -33.98 1.80 3.07
C ALA A 23 -33.23 3.10 2.74
N ALA A 24 -32.23 3.43 3.55
CA ALA A 24 -31.09 4.19 3.08
C ALA A 24 -30.07 3.15 2.64
N ALA A 25 -30.06 2.84 1.35
CA ALA A 25 -28.91 2.16 0.73
C ALA A 25 -27.70 3.09 0.92
N ALA A 26 -27.03 2.98 2.06
CA ALA A 26 -25.71 3.54 2.25
C ALA A 26 -24.84 2.85 1.22
N CYS A 27 -24.59 3.52 0.10
CA CYS A 27 -23.63 3.06 -0.90
C CYS A 27 -22.32 2.78 -0.16
N ALA A 28 -21.93 1.51 -0.08
CA ALA A 28 -20.62 1.17 0.45
C ALA A 28 -19.58 1.98 -0.34
N PRO A 29 -18.61 2.58 0.33
CA PRO A 29 -17.60 3.37 -0.37
C PRO A 29 -16.91 2.49 -1.42
N GLN A 30 -16.95 2.96 -2.66
CA GLN A 30 -16.36 2.26 -3.79
C GLN A 30 -14.83 2.37 -3.67
N GLN A 31 -14.14 1.24 -3.79
CA GLN A 31 -12.66 1.24 -3.78
C GLN A 31 -12.11 2.00 -5.00
N ASN A 32 -10.98 2.65 -4.82
CA ASN A 32 -10.25 3.37 -5.87
C ASN A 32 -11.11 4.42 -6.62
N VAL A 33 -12.04 5.06 -5.90
CA VAL A 33 -12.87 6.16 -6.41
C VAL A 33 -12.94 7.24 -5.35
N LEU A 34 -12.59 8.45 -5.72
CA LEU A 34 -12.72 9.62 -4.85
C LEU A 34 -14.16 10.14 -4.83
N THR A 35 -14.62 10.52 -3.67
CA THR A 35 -15.85 11.29 -3.51
C THR A 35 -15.70 12.70 -4.04
N LYS A 36 -16.79 13.43 -4.22
CA LYS A 36 -16.74 14.83 -4.63
C LYS A 36 -16.04 15.72 -3.60
N GLU A 37 -16.22 15.40 -2.33
CA GLU A 37 -15.61 16.08 -1.21
C GLU A 37 -14.08 15.86 -1.21
N GLU A 38 -13.63 14.64 -1.40
CA GLU A 38 -12.20 14.30 -1.49
C GLU A 38 -11.53 15.02 -2.68
N ILE A 39 -12.21 15.05 -3.85
CA ILE A 39 -11.72 15.80 -5.01
C ILE A 39 -11.62 17.30 -4.69
N ALA A 40 -12.64 17.86 -4.05
CA ALA A 40 -12.66 19.27 -3.66
C ALA A 40 -11.55 19.61 -2.65
N ASP A 41 -11.21 18.66 -1.77
CA ASP A 41 -10.11 18.75 -0.79
C ASP A 41 -8.72 18.52 -1.41
N GLY A 42 -8.65 18.21 -2.70
CA GLY A 42 -7.39 18.04 -3.45
C GLY A 42 -6.76 16.67 -3.36
N TRP A 43 -7.51 15.63 -2.95
CA TRP A 43 -7.06 14.24 -3.01
C TRP A 43 -6.87 13.78 -4.45
N GLN A 44 -5.89 12.92 -4.66
CA GLN A 44 -5.57 12.31 -5.95
C GLN A 44 -5.43 10.79 -5.76
N LEU A 45 -5.94 10.01 -6.70
CA LEU A 45 -5.69 8.57 -6.71
C LEU A 45 -4.28 8.28 -7.23
N LEU A 46 -3.54 7.46 -6.51
CA LEU A 46 -2.29 6.84 -6.99
C LEU A 46 -2.57 5.55 -7.77
N PHE A 47 -3.77 5.01 -7.66
CA PHE A 47 -4.18 3.78 -8.30
C PHE A 47 -5.68 3.78 -8.55
N ASP A 48 -6.09 3.48 -9.78
CA ASP A 48 -7.48 3.49 -10.24
C ASP A 48 -8.20 2.14 -10.07
N GLY A 49 -7.51 1.15 -9.51
CA GLY A 49 -8.02 -0.21 -9.38
C GLY A 49 -7.90 -1.08 -10.64
N LYS A 50 -7.32 -0.58 -11.73
CA LYS A 50 -7.30 -1.24 -13.04
C LYS A 50 -5.93 -1.28 -13.69
N THR A 51 -5.17 -0.21 -13.65
CA THR A 51 -3.88 -0.08 -14.34
C THR A 51 -2.76 0.32 -13.40
N LEU A 52 -1.53 0.01 -13.77
CA LEU A 52 -0.33 0.45 -13.09
C LEU A 52 0.41 1.55 -13.86
N ASP A 53 -0.31 2.30 -14.69
CA ASP A 53 0.26 3.31 -15.58
C ASP A 53 0.99 4.45 -14.83
N GLN A 54 0.63 4.69 -13.57
CA GLN A 54 1.27 5.68 -12.70
C GLN A 54 2.53 5.16 -11.98
N TRP A 55 2.88 3.89 -12.19
CA TRP A 55 3.96 3.20 -11.49
C TRP A 55 5.05 2.75 -12.47
N LYS A 56 6.26 2.61 -11.96
CA LYS A 56 7.43 2.09 -12.67
C LYS A 56 8.34 1.35 -11.71
N ASP A 57 9.30 0.61 -12.22
CA ASP A 57 10.34 0.00 -11.39
C ASP A 57 11.22 1.09 -10.76
N TYR A 58 11.68 0.87 -9.55
CA TYR A 58 12.68 1.72 -8.92
C TYR A 58 13.95 1.77 -9.78
N ASN A 59 14.44 2.95 -10.04
CA ASN A 59 15.55 3.21 -11.00
C ASN A 59 15.28 2.75 -12.46
N GLY A 60 14.03 2.48 -12.81
CA GLY A 60 13.61 2.12 -14.17
C GLY A 60 12.73 3.19 -14.80
N GLU A 61 12.43 3.02 -16.08
CA GLU A 61 11.50 3.89 -16.81
C GLU A 61 10.11 3.25 -16.94
N GLU A 62 10.05 1.92 -16.97
CA GLU A 62 8.84 1.14 -17.15
C GLU A 62 8.64 0.18 -15.98
N LEU A 63 7.46 -0.42 -15.88
CA LEU A 63 7.14 -1.46 -14.93
C LEU A 63 7.40 -2.83 -15.56
N THR A 64 8.46 -3.49 -15.14
CA THR A 64 8.86 -4.84 -15.61
C THR A 64 8.81 -5.88 -14.50
N MET A 65 8.77 -5.44 -13.24
CA MET A 65 8.68 -6.30 -12.06
C MET A 65 7.33 -7.02 -11.99
N PRO A 66 7.24 -8.17 -11.29
CA PRO A 66 6.03 -8.99 -11.24
C PRO A 66 4.93 -8.41 -10.33
N TRP A 67 4.61 -7.13 -10.53
CA TRP A 67 3.48 -6.47 -9.92
C TRP A 67 2.29 -6.48 -10.87
N HIS A 68 1.11 -6.75 -10.38
CA HIS A 68 -0.10 -6.82 -11.21
C HIS A 68 -1.34 -6.40 -10.43
N VAL A 69 -2.43 -6.19 -11.15
CA VAL A 69 -3.71 -5.82 -10.57
C VAL A 69 -4.56 -7.07 -10.37
N VAL A 70 -5.00 -7.30 -9.13
CA VAL A 70 -5.94 -8.38 -8.78
C VAL A 70 -7.01 -7.80 -7.87
N ASP A 71 -8.26 -7.99 -8.24
CA ASP A 71 -9.43 -7.56 -7.46
C ASP A 71 -9.36 -6.08 -7.01
N GLY A 72 -8.88 -5.20 -7.89
CA GLY A 72 -8.73 -3.79 -7.60
C GLY A 72 -7.59 -3.45 -6.63
N CYS A 73 -6.65 -4.36 -6.42
CA CYS A 73 -5.46 -4.16 -5.58
C CYS A 73 -4.19 -4.26 -6.42
N ILE A 74 -3.17 -3.49 -6.05
CA ILE A 74 -1.80 -3.70 -6.52
C ILE A 74 -1.24 -4.87 -5.71
N GLN A 75 -0.88 -5.95 -6.39
CA GLN A 75 -0.34 -7.15 -5.76
C GLN A 75 1.06 -7.44 -6.26
N ALA A 76 1.99 -7.62 -5.33
CA ALA A 76 3.27 -8.23 -5.62
C ALA A 76 3.07 -9.73 -5.82
N LYS A 77 3.58 -10.29 -6.91
CA LYS A 77 3.61 -11.72 -7.11
C LYS A 77 4.92 -12.26 -6.55
N GLY A 78 4.93 -12.55 -5.27
CA GLY A 78 5.99 -13.34 -4.63
C GLY A 78 5.56 -14.79 -4.55
N ASP A 79 6.47 -15.70 -4.80
CA ASP A 79 6.30 -17.15 -4.53
C ASP A 79 6.93 -17.57 -3.20
N GLY A 80 7.28 -16.58 -2.38
CA GLY A 80 7.96 -16.76 -1.09
C GLY A 80 9.48 -16.87 -1.19
N SER A 81 10.03 -16.97 -2.38
CA SER A 81 11.48 -17.03 -2.61
C SER A 81 12.05 -15.69 -3.08
N ASP A 82 11.20 -14.76 -3.51
CA ASP A 82 11.65 -13.59 -4.26
C ASP A 82 11.13 -12.27 -3.73
N LEU A 83 12.03 -11.34 -3.73
CA LEU A 83 11.71 -9.93 -3.73
C LEU A 83 10.95 -9.63 -5.02
N ALA A 84 9.69 -9.25 -4.91
CA ALA A 84 8.89 -8.81 -6.05
C ALA A 84 9.47 -7.54 -6.72
N GLY A 85 10.62 -7.06 -6.22
CA GLY A 85 11.23 -5.81 -6.61
C GLY A 85 10.48 -4.62 -6.00
N TYR A 86 10.93 -3.44 -6.36
CA TYR A 86 10.39 -2.18 -5.85
C TYR A 86 9.75 -1.38 -6.98
N ILE A 87 8.56 -0.89 -6.74
CA ILE A 87 7.88 0.04 -7.65
C ILE A 87 7.78 1.41 -7.00
N VAL A 88 7.85 2.43 -7.82
CA VAL A 88 7.71 3.83 -7.39
C VAL A 88 6.68 4.54 -8.25
N THR A 89 6.11 5.61 -7.73
CA THR A 89 5.25 6.49 -8.51
C THR A 89 6.05 7.24 -9.57
N LYS A 90 5.55 7.31 -10.82
CA LYS A 90 6.18 8.12 -11.88
C LYS A 90 6.22 9.61 -11.53
N LYS A 91 5.19 10.09 -10.81
CA LYS A 91 5.13 11.46 -10.30
C LYS A 91 5.81 11.55 -8.94
N GLN A 92 6.58 12.60 -8.73
CA GLN A 92 7.20 12.91 -7.45
C GLN A 92 6.29 13.77 -6.58
N TYR A 93 6.35 13.54 -5.26
CA TYR A 93 5.58 14.24 -4.24
C TYR A 93 6.53 14.72 -3.14
N GLU A 94 6.46 15.98 -2.79
CA GLU A 94 7.34 16.58 -1.77
C GLU A 94 6.65 16.66 -0.40
N ASN A 95 5.48 17.30 -0.38
CA ASN A 95 4.67 17.45 0.83
C ASN A 95 3.32 16.79 0.59
N PHE A 96 3.04 15.69 1.27
CA PHE A 96 1.85 14.88 1.00
C PHE A 96 1.25 14.29 2.27
N ILE A 97 0.01 13.88 2.16
CA ILE A 97 -0.66 12.91 3.03
C ILE A 97 -0.93 11.71 2.16
N LEU A 98 -0.50 10.53 2.59
CA LEU A 98 -0.78 9.26 1.94
C LEU A 98 -1.72 8.45 2.82
N ASP A 99 -2.83 8.00 2.23
CA ASP A 99 -3.78 7.08 2.85
C ASP A 99 -3.92 5.85 1.96
N TRP A 100 -3.75 4.66 2.52
CA TRP A 100 -3.83 3.40 1.77
C TRP A 100 -4.32 2.24 2.63
N ASP A 101 -4.95 1.27 1.99
CA ASP A 101 -5.25 -0.03 2.58
C ASP A 101 -4.19 -1.05 2.15
N TRP A 102 -3.88 -1.98 3.00
CA TRP A 102 -2.94 -3.04 2.71
C TRP A 102 -3.42 -4.40 3.20
N LYS A 103 -2.91 -5.46 2.58
CA LYS A 103 -3.17 -6.84 2.96
C LYS A 103 -1.91 -7.66 2.75
N LEU A 104 -1.57 -8.46 3.74
CA LEU A 104 -0.46 -9.41 3.69
C LEU A 104 -0.97 -10.84 3.63
N SER A 105 -0.18 -11.71 3.03
CA SER A 105 -0.29 -13.17 3.21
C SER A 105 0.28 -13.55 4.58
N HIS A 106 0.03 -14.78 5.01
CA HIS A 106 0.65 -15.33 6.21
C HIS A 106 2.18 -15.30 6.09
N GLY A 107 2.83 -14.73 7.09
CA GLY A 107 4.27 -14.49 7.10
C GLY A 107 4.77 -13.43 6.13
N GLY A 108 3.85 -12.65 5.52
CA GLY A 108 4.20 -11.62 4.54
C GLY A 108 4.98 -10.47 5.15
N ASN A 109 5.91 -9.93 4.36
CA ASN A 109 6.71 -8.75 4.68
C ASN A 109 6.73 -7.83 3.47
N SER A 110 6.47 -6.56 3.68
CA SER A 110 6.45 -5.49 2.69
C SER A 110 6.65 -4.16 3.39
N GLY A 111 6.63 -3.06 2.65
CA GLY A 111 6.73 -1.73 3.24
C GLY A 111 6.29 -0.63 2.29
N MET A 112 5.97 0.52 2.85
CA MET A 112 5.74 1.76 2.13
C MET A 112 6.92 2.69 2.37
N ILE A 113 7.77 2.83 1.35
CA ILE A 113 8.98 3.65 1.43
C ILE A 113 8.68 5.02 0.81
N TYR A 114 9.04 6.10 1.48
CA TYR A 114 8.77 7.46 1.05
C TYR A 114 10.03 8.32 1.02
N HIS A 115 9.98 9.46 0.31
CA HIS A 115 11.14 10.33 0.06
C HIS A 115 12.34 9.61 -0.56
N VAL A 116 12.05 8.62 -1.38
CA VAL A 116 13.05 7.79 -2.05
C VAL A 116 13.84 8.62 -3.07
N VAL A 117 15.14 8.45 -3.10
CA VAL A 117 16.02 8.98 -4.14
C VAL A 117 16.27 7.90 -5.18
N GLU A 118 15.92 8.17 -6.43
CA GLU A 118 16.28 7.32 -7.56
C GLU A 118 17.65 7.74 -8.12
N ASP A 119 18.63 6.88 -7.92
CA ASP A 119 19.98 7.00 -8.44
C ASP A 119 20.52 5.57 -8.66
N PRO A 120 21.10 5.25 -9.83
CA PRO A 120 21.64 3.92 -10.12
C PRO A 120 22.72 3.43 -9.14
N TYR A 121 23.32 4.32 -8.38
CA TYR A 121 24.24 3.96 -7.30
C TYR A 121 23.53 3.18 -6.17
N PHE A 122 22.31 3.58 -5.84
CA PHE A 122 21.49 2.92 -4.81
C PHE A 122 20.69 1.78 -5.45
N LYS A 123 20.93 0.56 -5.01
CA LYS A 123 20.27 -0.64 -5.58
C LYS A 123 18.89 -0.91 -4.99
N VAL A 124 18.62 -0.33 -3.81
CA VAL A 124 17.37 -0.54 -3.06
C VAL A 124 16.90 0.78 -2.46
N PRO A 125 15.57 1.05 -2.45
CA PRO A 125 15.04 2.35 -2.03
C PRO A 125 15.17 2.62 -0.53
N TYR A 126 15.17 1.59 0.32
CA TYR A 126 15.24 1.75 1.77
C TYR A 126 16.59 2.28 2.30
N VAL A 127 17.60 2.43 1.45
CA VAL A 127 18.85 3.11 1.84
C VAL A 127 18.76 4.64 1.70
N THR A 128 17.72 5.15 1.07
CA THR A 128 17.55 6.58 0.82
C THR A 128 16.28 7.16 1.42
N GLY A 129 15.28 6.35 1.63
CA GLY A 129 14.00 6.77 2.20
C GLY A 129 13.57 5.91 3.39
N PRO A 130 12.92 6.49 4.40
CA PRO A 130 12.37 5.71 5.51
C PRO A 130 11.23 4.80 5.03
N GLU A 131 11.07 3.69 5.71
CA GLU A 131 10.06 2.68 5.41
C GLU A 131 9.03 2.59 6.53
N TYR A 132 7.76 2.73 6.18
CA TYR A 132 6.66 2.31 7.03
C TYR A 132 6.46 0.81 6.88
N GLN A 133 6.80 0.03 7.91
CA GLN A 133 6.82 -1.42 7.89
C GLN A 133 5.43 -2.03 7.75
N LEU A 134 5.29 -2.94 6.81
CA LEU A 134 4.11 -3.79 6.61
C LEU A 134 4.53 -5.25 6.77
N ILE A 135 4.26 -5.85 7.93
CA ILE A 135 4.67 -7.22 8.24
C ILE A 135 3.59 -7.94 9.06
N ASP A 136 3.37 -9.21 8.76
CA ASP A 136 2.59 -10.11 9.60
C ASP A 136 3.48 -10.61 10.74
N ASN A 137 3.49 -9.91 11.87
CA ASN A 137 4.41 -10.16 12.99
C ASN A 137 4.42 -11.63 13.42
N GLU A 138 3.25 -12.20 13.67
CA GLU A 138 3.12 -13.57 14.17
C GLU A 138 3.47 -14.59 13.09
N GLY A 139 2.88 -14.46 11.92
CA GLY A 139 3.13 -15.36 10.81
C GLY A 139 4.58 -15.32 10.34
N TRP A 140 5.22 -14.14 10.34
CA TRP A 140 6.62 -14.04 9.98
C TRP A 140 7.52 -14.79 10.97
N GLU A 141 7.27 -14.66 12.30
CA GLU A 141 8.01 -15.38 13.32
C GLU A 141 7.77 -16.90 13.25
N GLU A 142 6.57 -17.32 12.84
CA GLU A 142 6.26 -18.75 12.64
C GLU A 142 7.05 -19.35 11.48
N VAL A 143 7.03 -18.70 10.30
CA VAL A 143 7.70 -19.23 9.09
C VAL A 143 9.22 -19.07 9.13
N ASN A 144 9.75 -18.15 9.92
CA ASN A 144 11.19 -17.90 10.05
C ASN A 144 11.81 -18.43 11.35
N ALA A 145 11.08 -19.26 12.11
CA ALA A 145 11.58 -19.82 13.36
C ALA A 145 12.99 -20.45 13.22
N PRO A 146 13.89 -20.26 14.20
CA PRO A 146 13.68 -19.66 15.52
C PRO A 146 13.84 -18.11 15.57
N ASN A 147 13.96 -17.45 14.43
CA ASN A 147 14.16 -16.00 14.36
C ASN A 147 12.95 -15.26 14.95
N LYS A 148 13.20 -14.14 15.60
CA LYS A 148 12.20 -13.24 16.17
C LYS A 148 12.39 -11.84 15.61
N LEU A 149 11.29 -11.10 15.55
CA LEU A 149 11.32 -9.69 15.18
C LEU A 149 11.74 -8.82 16.35
N GLU A 150 12.68 -7.95 16.09
CA GLU A 150 12.98 -6.84 16.99
C GLU A 150 11.84 -5.80 16.95
N GLU A 151 11.72 -4.97 18.01
CA GLU A 151 10.63 -3.98 18.08
C GLU A 151 10.57 -3.04 16.88
N TRP A 152 11.74 -2.64 16.37
CA TRP A 152 11.84 -1.76 15.19
C TRP A 152 11.51 -2.44 13.87
N GLN A 153 11.37 -3.76 13.83
CA GLN A 153 11.01 -4.54 12.64
C GLN A 153 9.50 -4.83 12.55
N LYS A 154 8.74 -4.48 13.59
CA LYS A 154 7.33 -4.82 13.68
C LYS A 154 6.45 -3.90 12.84
N LEU A 155 5.24 -4.37 12.57
CA LEU A 155 4.23 -3.65 11.83
C LEU A 155 4.04 -2.21 12.35
N GLY A 156 4.03 -1.26 11.43
CA GLY A 156 3.75 0.13 11.72
C GLY A 156 4.91 0.93 12.33
N VAL A 157 6.10 0.35 12.39
CA VAL A 157 7.31 1.08 12.79
C VAL A 157 7.97 1.71 11.57
N ASP A 158 8.32 2.99 11.67
CA ASP A 158 9.16 3.69 10.69
C ASP A 158 10.64 3.53 11.05
N TYR A 159 11.48 3.19 10.06
CA TYR A 159 12.94 3.11 10.21
C TYR A 159 13.70 3.39 8.91
#